data_aa73df7a8b5b1828b5b761d1c7d985a6
#
_entry.id   aa73df7a8b5b1828b5b761d1c7d985a6
#
_cell.length_a   1.000
_cell.length_b   1.000
_cell.length_c   1.000
_cell.angle_alpha   90.00
_cell.angle_beta   90.00
_cell.angle_gamma   90.00
#
_symmetry.space_group_name_H-M   'P 1'
#
loop_
_entity.id
_entity.type
_entity.pdbx_description
1 polymer ?
#
loop_
_entity_poly.entity_id
_entity_poly.type
_entity_poly.pdbx_seq_one_letter_code
_entity_poly.pdbx_strand_id
1 'polypeptide(L)'
;MKEYRIAVLGATGAVGREMLRVLEEYQIPVSRLLPLASARSAGSTVLFRGQQIPVEEAAEERFRELDFVLGAVGSGLSRQLRPAIERSGAVYIDNSSAFRLEEGVPLIVPEINGQEALSRPPVIANPNCSTIITLMAVAALHRLSPIQSMVA
;
A
#
# COMPACT_ATOMS: atom_id res chain seq x y z
N MET A 1 -14.35 17.31 4.47
CA MET A 1 -13.62 16.05 4.76
C MET A 1 -12.24 16.21 4.14
N LYS A 2 -11.17 15.76 4.81
CA LYS A 2 -9.83 15.86 4.21
C LYS A 2 -9.74 14.89 3.03
N GLU A 3 -9.30 15.38 1.88
CA GLU A 3 -9.05 14.56 0.69
C GLU A 3 -7.56 14.28 0.53
N TYR A 4 -7.23 13.18 -0.14
CA TYR A 4 -5.87 12.68 -0.25
C TYR A 4 -5.42 12.55 -1.71
N ARG A 5 -4.15 12.83 -1.95
CA ARG A 5 -3.46 12.59 -3.22
C ARG A 5 -2.73 11.26 -3.10
N ILE A 6 -3.19 10.27 -3.85
CA ILE A 6 -2.75 8.89 -3.71
C ILE A 6 -2.13 8.40 -5.01
N ALA A 7 -0.93 7.81 -4.94
CA ALA A 7 -0.40 7.00 -6.04
C ALA A 7 -0.64 5.51 -5.78
N VAL A 8 -0.91 4.76 -6.85
CA VAL A 8 -0.88 3.30 -6.84
C VAL A 8 0.26 2.85 -7.74
N LEU A 9 1.33 2.38 -7.14
CA LEU A 9 2.52 1.87 -7.82
C LEU A 9 2.31 0.42 -8.20
N GLY A 10 2.33 0.11 -9.50
CA GLY A 10 1.93 -1.18 -10.04
C GLY A 10 0.43 -1.28 -10.36
N ALA A 11 -0.21 -0.14 -10.69
CA ALA A 11 -1.66 -0.01 -10.88
C ALA A 11 -2.26 -0.94 -11.94
N THR A 12 -1.48 -1.38 -12.93
CA THR A 12 -1.95 -2.28 -14.00
C THR A 12 -1.91 -3.76 -13.63
N GLY A 13 -1.24 -4.12 -12.53
CA GLY A 13 -1.17 -5.47 -12.00
C GLY A 13 -2.46 -5.89 -11.27
N ALA A 14 -2.60 -7.19 -10.96
CA ALA A 14 -3.77 -7.72 -10.26
C ALA A 14 -3.97 -7.03 -8.89
N VAL A 15 -2.92 -6.92 -8.08
CA VAL A 15 -2.99 -6.27 -6.77
C VAL A 15 -3.26 -4.77 -6.89
N GLY A 16 -2.63 -4.08 -7.83
CA GLY A 16 -2.87 -2.64 -8.04
C GLY A 16 -4.30 -2.34 -8.46
N ARG A 17 -4.90 -3.16 -9.34
CA ARG A 17 -6.32 -3.04 -9.72
C ARG A 17 -7.25 -3.28 -8.53
N GLU A 18 -6.91 -4.23 -7.68
CA GLU A 18 -7.68 -4.49 -6.46
C GLU A 18 -7.57 -3.32 -5.47
N MET A 19 -6.41 -2.69 -5.33
CA MET A 19 -6.27 -1.45 -4.55
C MET A 19 -7.19 -0.34 -5.06
N LEU A 20 -7.27 -0.14 -6.39
CA LEU A 20 -8.18 0.84 -6.98
C LEU A 20 -9.63 0.52 -6.65
N ARG A 21 -10.03 -0.75 -6.79
CA ARG A 21 -11.39 -1.21 -6.44
C ARG A 21 -11.72 -0.94 -4.97
N VAL A 22 -10.79 -1.26 -4.06
CA VAL A 22 -10.96 -1.04 -2.62
C VAL A 22 -11.04 0.45 -2.26
N LEU A 23 -10.24 1.31 -2.89
CA LEU A 23 -10.33 2.77 -2.71
C LEU A 23 -11.72 3.30 -3.09
N GLU A 24 -12.37 2.75 -4.13
CA GLU A 24 -13.73 3.09 -4.53
C GLU A 24 -14.76 2.53 -3.54
N GLU A 25 -14.67 1.24 -3.21
CA GLU A 25 -15.62 0.54 -2.36
C GLU A 25 -15.71 1.17 -0.96
N TYR A 26 -14.56 1.52 -0.39
CA TYR A 26 -14.49 2.19 0.91
C TYR A 26 -14.68 3.71 0.82
N GLN A 27 -14.96 4.23 -0.37
CA GLN A 27 -15.20 5.65 -0.61
C GLN A 27 -14.09 6.55 -0.03
N ILE A 28 -12.84 6.08 -0.09
CA ILE A 28 -11.69 6.85 0.41
C ILE A 28 -11.67 8.22 -0.31
N PRO A 29 -11.60 9.34 0.41
CA PRO A 29 -11.67 10.66 -0.19
C PRO A 29 -10.38 11.00 -0.96
N VAL A 30 -10.34 10.61 -2.23
CA VAL A 30 -9.22 10.83 -3.15
C VAL A 30 -9.49 12.07 -3.99
N SER A 31 -8.67 13.12 -3.82
CA SER A 31 -8.70 14.32 -4.67
C SER A 31 -7.87 14.17 -5.94
N ARG A 32 -6.81 13.36 -5.89
CA ARG A 32 -5.97 13.04 -7.05
C ARG A 32 -5.50 11.59 -6.96
N LEU A 33 -5.81 10.81 -7.98
CA LEU A 33 -5.24 9.47 -8.16
C LEU A 33 -4.13 9.53 -9.21
N LEU A 34 -2.98 8.92 -8.89
CA LEU A 34 -1.85 8.77 -9.79
C LEU A 34 -1.51 7.28 -9.96
N PRO A 35 -2.05 6.62 -11.01
CA PRO A 35 -1.69 5.24 -11.29
C PRO A 35 -0.31 5.20 -11.96
N LEU A 36 0.61 4.46 -11.37
CA LEU A 36 1.99 4.30 -11.82
C LEU A 36 2.27 2.85 -12.21
N ALA A 37 3.00 2.66 -13.30
CA ALA A 37 3.44 1.34 -13.75
C ALA A 37 4.81 1.41 -14.45
N SER A 38 5.28 0.27 -14.98
CA SER A 38 6.49 0.24 -15.80
C SER A 38 6.31 0.99 -17.13
N ALA A 39 7.41 1.40 -17.77
CA ALA A 39 7.40 2.02 -19.09
C ALA A 39 6.56 1.24 -20.13
N ARG A 40 6.56 -0.10 -20.07
CA ARG A 40 5.75 -0.94 -20.95
C ARG A 40 4.25 -0.73 -20.80
N SER A 41 3.78 -0.36 -19.61
CA SER A 41 2.35 -0.18 -19.30
C SER A 41 1.96 1.30 -19.24
N ALA A 42 2.92 2.21 -19.26
CA ALA A 42 2.68 3.64 -19.34
C ALA A 42 1.92 3.97 -20.64
N GLY A 43 1.02 4.95 -20.57
CA GLY A 43 0.12 5.32 -21.67
C GLY A 43 -1.16 4.48 -21.78
N SER A 44 -1.27 3.36 -21.04
CA SER A 44 -2.55 2.68 -20.85
C SER A 44 -3.44 3.46 -19.87
N THR A 45 -4.67 2.98 -19.64
CA THR A 45 -5.59 3.59 -18.67
C THR A 45 -6.06 2.59 -17.65
N VAL A 46 -6.45 3.09 -16.47
CA VAL A 46 -7.22 2.35 -15.46
C VAL A 46 -8.56 3.05 -15.24
N LEU A 47 -9.57 2.26 -14.92
CA LEU A 47 -10.87 2.79 -14.55
C LEU A 47 -10.89 3.10 -13.05
N PHE A 48 -11.31 4.30 -12.69
CA PHE A 48 -11.52 4.71 -11.29
C PHE A 48 -12.69 5.68 -11.21
N ARG A 49 -13.69 5.37 -10.42
CA ARG A 49 -14.93 6.17 -10.26
C ARG A 49 -15.60 6.51 -11.60
N GLY A 50 -15.64 5.53 -12.51
CA GLY A 50 -16.23 5.71 -13.83
C GLY A 50 -15.39 6.54 -14.81
N GLN A 51 -14.20 6.99 -14.44
CA GLN A 51 -13.30 7.75 -15.29
C GLN A 51 -12.08 6.91 -15.73
N GLN A 52 -11.66 7.08 -16.99
CA GLN A 52 -10.41 6.52 -17.48
C GLN A 52 -9.24 7.43 -17.06
N ILE A 53 -8.38 6.92 -16.19
CA ILE A 53 -7.21 7.66 -15.70
C ILE A 53 -5.96 7.12 -16.39
N PRO A 54 -5.15 8.00 -17.05
CA PRO A 54 -3.94 7.56 -17.71
C PRO A 54 -2.91 7.04 -16.70
N VAL A 55 -2.26 5.93 -17.06
CA VAL A 55 -1.16 5.34 -16.31
C VAL A 55 0.13 6.00 -16.71
N GLU A 56 0.88 6.50 -15.74
CA GLU A 56 2.19 7.11 -15.96
C GLU A 56 3.33 6.13 -15.63
N GLU A 57 4.50 6.41 -16.17
CA GLU A 57 5.69 5.65 -15.80
C GLU A 57 6.12 5.96 -14.37
N ALA A 58 6.45 4.91 -13.62
CA ALA A 58 6.97 5.03 -12.26
C ALA A 58 8.39 5.63 -12.29
N ALA A 59 8.51 6.89 -11.94
CA ALA A 59 9.75 7.64 -11.85
C ALA A 59 9.80 8.45 -10.55
N GLU A 60 10.99 8.78 -10.08
CA GLU A 60 11.19 9.46 -8.79
C GLU A 60 10.46 10.80 -8.70
N GLU A 61 10.38 11.53 -9.80
CA GLU A 61 9.75 12.85 -9.88
C GLU A 61 8.23 12.81 -9.69
N ARG A 62 7.63 11.63 -9.86
CA ARG A 62 6.17 11.43 -9.77
C ARG A 62 5.63 11.43 -8.34
N PHE A 63 6.48 11.28 -7.34
CA PHE A 63 6.05 11.19 -5.95
C PHE A 63 5.82 12.55 -5.28
N ARG A 64 6.10 13.65 -5.97
CA ARG A 64 5.91 14.99 -5.42
C ARG A 64 4.44 15.27 -5.12
N GLU A 65 4.20 15.95 -4.01
CA GLU A 65 2.87 16.38 -3.59
C GLU A 65 1.86 15.25 -3.36
N LEU A 66 2.29 14.05 -3.04
CA LEU A 66 1.43 12.95 -2.64
C LEU A 66 1.31 12.86 -1.13
N ASP A 67 0.16 12.37 -0.67
CA ASP A 67 -0.06 12.05 0.75
C ASP A 67 0.27 10.57 1.02
N PHE A 68 -0.06 9.68 0.06
CA PHE A 68 0.19 8.23 0.17
C PHE A 68 0.67 7.63 -1.15
N VAL A 69 1.52 6.62 -1.04
CA VAL A 69 1.89 5.73 -2.14
C VAL A 69 1.54 4.30 -1.73
N LEU A 70 0.67 3.63 -2.49
CA LEU A 70 0.30 2.23 -2.29
C LEU A 70 1.15 1.37 -3.23
N GLY A 71 1.99 0.52 -2.67
CA GLY A 71 2.94 -0.30 -3.42
C GLY A 71 2.40 -1.69 -3.76
N ALA A 72 2.25 -1.97 -5.05
CA ALA A 72 1.88 -3.27 -5.60
C ALA A 72 2.93 -3.77 -6.61
N VAL A 73 4.21 -3.61 -6.27
CA VAL A 73 5.35 -3.99 -7.11
C VAL A 73 6.27 -4.98 -6.38
N GLY A 74 7.21 -5.58 -7.11
CA GLY A 74 8.20 -6.47 -6.52
C GLY A 74 9.20 -5.75 -5.62
N SER A 75 9.80 -6.48 -4.67
CA SER A 75 10.70 -5.96 -3.63
C SER A 75 11.89 -5.17 -4.17
N GLY A 76 12.42 -5.52 -5.34
CA GLY A 76 13.54 -4.80 -5.96
C GLY A 76 13.16 -3.36 -6.31
N LEU A 77 12.05 -3.16 -7.03
CA LEU A 77 11.57 -1.84 -7.42
C LEU A 77 11.07 -1.06 -6.19
N SER A 78 10.45 -1.74 -5.23
CA SER A 78 10.02 -1.13 -3.97
C SER A 78 11.20 -0.51 -3.22
N ARG A 79 12.32 -1.25 -3.07
CA ARG A 79 13.55 -0.72 -2.46
C ARG A 79 14.15 0.43 -3.25
N GLN A 80 14.17 0.34 -4.58
CA GLN A 80 14.71 1.37 -5.44
C GLN A 80 13.97 2.71 -5.30
N LEU A 81 12.63 2.68 -5.25
CA LEU A 81 11.80 3.89 -5.24
C LEU A 81 11.58 4.48 -3.85
N ARG A 82 11.76 3.67 -2.79
CA ARG A 82 11.55 4.12 -1.41
C ARG A 82 12.23 5.45 -1.07
N PRO A 83 13.54 5.68 -1.38
CA PRO A 83 14.19 6.94 -1.01
C PRO A 83 13.52 8.17 -1.64
N ALA A 84 13.01 8.05 -2.86
CA ALA A 84 12.31 9.14 -3.53
C ALA A 84 10.92 9.39 -2.90
N ILE A 85 10.22 8.33 -2.52
CA ILE A 85 8.91 8.42 -1.84
C ILE A 85 9.08 9.07 -0.46
N GLU A 86 10.07 8.65 0.33
CA GLU A 86 10.35 9.23 1.65
C GLU A 86 10.73 10.73 1.53
N ARG A 87 11.58 11.09 0.58
CA ARG A 87 11.94 12.50 0.32
C ARG A 87 10.73 13.36 -0.07
N SER A 88 9.70 12.78 -0.66
CA SER A 88 8.48 13.51 -1.02
C SER A 88 7.58 13.83 0.18
N GLY A 89 7.79 13.16 1.32
CA GLY A 89 6.94 13.27 2.51
C GLY A 89 5.66 12.44 2.46
N ALA A 90 5.45 11.64 1.40
CA ALA A 90 4.34 10.71 1.32
C ALA A 90 4.57 9.49 2.22
N VAL A 91 3.50 8.94 2.78
CA VAL A 91 3.56 7.65 3.48
C VAL A 91 3.52 6.53 2.46
N TYR A 92 4.54 5.67 2.48
CA TYR A 92 4.63 4.51 1.61
C TYR A 92 4.04 3.27 2.29
N ILE A 93 2.95 2.71 1.76
CA ILE A 93 2.34 1.46 2.22
C ILE A 93 2.71 0.37 1.23
N ASP A 94 3.65 -0.50 1.61
CA ASP A 94 4.25 -1.49 0.72
C ASP A 94 3.72 -2.91 0.94
N ASN A 95 3.21 -3.52 -0.13
CA ASN A 95 2.72 -4.91 -0.11
C ASN A 95 3.81 -5.94 -0.44
N SER A 96 5.00 -5.52 -0.84
CA SER A 96 6.09 -6.45 -1.10
C SER A 96 6.68 -7.02 0.20
N SER A 97 7.63 -7.93 0.08
CA SER A 97 8.39 -8.40 1.24
C SER A 97 9.61 -7.53 1.56
N ALA A 98 9.79 -6.39 0.87
CA ALA A 98 11.00 -5.60 0.95
C ALA A 98 11.35 -5.15 2.37
N PHE A 99 10.35 -4.73 3.14
CA PHE A 99 10.56 -4.03 4.40
C PHE A 99 9.99 -4.74 5.62
N ARG A 100 9.41 -5.95 5.46
CA ARG A 100 8.70 -6.66 6.53
C ARG A 100 9.54 -7.01 7.74
N LEU A 101 10.85 -7.16 7.58
CA LEU A 101 11.79 -7.48 8.65
C LEU A 101 12.81 -6.35 8.88
N GLU A 102 12.54 -5.17 8.36
CA GLU A 102 13.44 -4.03 8.50
C GLU A 102 13.17 -3.31 9.83
N GLU A 103 14.21 -3.11 10.60
CA GLU A 103 14.13 -2.38 11.88
C GLU A 103 13.60 -0.96 11.65
N GLY A 104 12.66 -0.54 12.48
CA GLY A 104 12.03 0.78 12.38
C GLY A 104 10.90 0.89 11.33
N VAL A 105 10.65 -0.15 10.53
CA VAL A 105 9.49 -0.21 9.64
C VAL A 105 8.39 -1.05 10.30
N PRO A 106 7.25 -0.46 10.67
CA PRO A 106 6.17 -1.21 11.29
C PRO A 106 5.49 -2.14 10.28
N LEU A 107 5.26 -3.38 10.73
CA LEU A 107 4.49 -4.39 10.02
C LEU A 107 3.05 -4.35 10.53
N ILE A 108 2.11 -3.81 9.75
CA ILE A 108 0.78 -3.44 10.27
C ILE A 108 -0.34 -4.30 9.66
N VAL A 109 -1.18 -4.82 10.55
CA VAL A 109 -2.55 -5.28 10.25
C VAL A 109 -3.49 -4.36 11.02
N PRO A 110 -4.27 -3.50 10.36
CA PRO A 110 -5.02 -2.42 11.01
C PRO A 110 -5.90 -2.86 12.17
N GLU A 111 -6.54 -4.02 12.09
CA GLU A 111 -7.44 -4.56 13.11
C GLU A 111 -6.68 -5.10 14.35
N ILE A 112 -5.37 -5.27 14.24
CA ILE A 112 -4.54 -5.85 15.30
C ILE A 112 -3.66 -4.77 15.95
N ASN A 113 -2.88 -4.05 15.14
CA ASN A 113 -1.92 -3.05 15.59
C ASN A 113 -1.97 -1.74 14.79
N GLY A 114 -3.13 -1.38 14.25
CA GLY A 114 -3.32 -0.17 13.44
C GLY A 114 -2.93 1.14 14.14
N GLN A 115 -2.85 1.14 15.48
CA GLN A 115 -2.41 2.30 16.26
C GLN A 115 -0.99 2.74 15.90
N GLU A 116 -0.12 1.81 15.47
CA GLU A 116 1.23 2.12 15.04
C GLU A 116 1.27 3.04 13.82
N ALA A 117 0.24 3.01 12.96
CA ALA A 117 0.12 3.91 11.81
C ALA A 117 -0.15 5.37 12.20
N LEU A 118 -0.65 5.64 13.41
CA LEU A 118 -0.99 6.99 13.86
C LEU A 118 0.25 7.89 14.04
N SER A 119 1.42 7.29 14.28
CA SER A 119 2.70 8.01 14.29
C SER A 119 3.14 8.49 12.91
N ARG A 120 2.42 8.07 11.83
CA ARG A 120 2.73 8.37 10.44
C ARG A 120 4.16 8.00 10.04
N PRO A 121 4.57 6.75 10.23
CA PRO A 121 5.90 6.33 9.79
C PRO A 121 6.03 6.53 8.27
N PRO A 122 7.22 6.85 7.75
CA PRO A 122 7.41 7.11 6.33
C PRO A 122 7.13 5.87 5.47
N VAL A 123 7.36 4.68 6.02
CA VAL A 123 7.06 3.39 5.38
C VAL A 123 6.24 2.52 6.33
N ILE A 124 5.22 1.89 5.80
CA ILE A 124 4.43 0.85 6.45
C ILE A 124 4.55 -0.42 5.61
N ALA A 125 5.01 -1.50 6.21
CA ALA A 125 5.03 -2.81 5.58
C ALA A 125 3.67 -3.52 5.80
N ASN A 126 3.11 -4.06 4.72
CA ASN A 126 1.93 -4.90 4.79
C ASN A 126 2.36 -6.38 4.85
N PRO A 127 1.86 -7.19 5.80
CA PRO A 127 2.22 -8.59 5.90
C PRO A 127 1.84 -9.41 4.65
N ASN A 128 2.30 -10.65 4.61
CA ASN A 128 1.85 -11.58 3.57
C ASN A 128 0.35 -11.82 3.66
N CYS A 129 -0.33 -11.98 2.52
CA CYS A 129 -1.79 -12.13 2.46
C CYS A 129 -2.29 -13.33 3.27
N SER A 130 -1.62 -14.49 3.21
CA SER A 130 -2.00 -15.65 4.02
C SER A 130 -1.81 -15.38 5.52
N THR A 131 -0.76 -14.66 5.90
CA THR A 131 -0.53 -14.23 7.29
C THR A 131 -1.67 -13.35 7.78
N ILE A 132 -2.09 -12.35 7.00
CA ILE A 132 -3.21 -11.47 7.38
C ILE A 132 -4.50 -12.26 7.57
N ILE A 133 -4.85 -13.12 6.60
CA ILE A 133 -6.06 -13.96 6.68
C ILE A 133 -6.05 -14.83 7.95
N THR A 134 -4.91 -15.46 8.24
CA THR A 134 -4.75 -16.29 9.43
C THR A 134 -4.87 -15.46 10.71
N LEU A 135 -4.18 -14.32 10.78
CA LEU A 135 -4.23 -13.44 11.96
C LEU A 135 -5.64 -12.90 12.21
N MET A 136 -6.38 -12.53 11.17
CA MET A 136 -7.77 -12.08 11.31
C MET A 136 -8.66 -13.16 11.92
N ALA A 137 -8.47 -14.43 11.52
CA ALA A 137 -9.23 -15.54 12.06
C ALA A 137 -8.89 -15.85 13.53
N VAL A 138 -7.60 -15.75 13.91
CA VAL A 138 -7.16 -16.18 15.24
C VAL A 138 -7.04 -15.05 16.26
N ALA A 139 -7.00 -13.80 15.86
CA ALA A 139 -6.81 -12.66 16.77
C ALA A 139 -7.90 -12.57 17.85
N ALA A 140 -9.15 -12.85 17.50
CA ALA A 140 -10.26 -12.89 18.44
C ALA A 140 -10.09 -14.01 19.48
N LEU A 141 -9.65 -15.18 19.04
CA LEU A 141 -9.39 -16.32 19.93
C LEU A 141 -8.20 -16.02 20.87
N HIS A 142 -7.15 -15.41 20.33
CA HIS A 142 -5.97 -15.04 21.14
C HIS A 142 -6.31 -14.04 22.26
N ARG A 143 -7.28 -13.14 22.02
CA ARG A 143 -7.77 -12.19 23.06
C ARG A 143 -8.55 -12.90 24.18
N LEU A 144 -9.23 -13.99 23.85
CA LEU A 144 -10.01 -14.78 24.83
C LEU A 144 -9.11 -15.76 25.59
N SER A 145 -8.20 -16.40 24.89
CA SER A 145 -7.26 -17.37 25.45
C SER A 145 -5.94 -17.29 24.66
N PRO A 146 -4.83 -16.86 25.31
CA PRO A 146 -3.56 -16.69 24.63
C PRO A 146 -3.09 -17.96 23.90
N ILE A 147 -2.93 -17.87 22.61
CA ILE A 147 -2.39 -18.94 21.76
C ILE A 147 -0.88 -19.00 21.98
N GLN A 148 -0.37 -20.16 22.36
CA GLN A 148 1.05 -20.36 22.63
C GLN A 148 1.85 -20.85 21.43
N SER A 149 1.18 -21.58 20.53
CA SER A 149 1.80 -22.02 19.27
C SER A 149 0.75 -22.21 18.20
N MET A 150 1.13 -22.03 16.96
CA MET A 150 0.29 -22.24 15.78
C MET A 150 1.17 -22.86 14.68
N VAL A 151 0.63 -23.88 14.01
CA VAL A 151 1.22 -24.48 12.81
C VAL A 151 0.24 -24.24 11.66
N ALA A 152 0.73 -23.63 10.55
CA ALA A 152 -0.06 -23.30 9.37
C ALA A 152 0.70 -23.67 8.08
#